data_f8115413aaa9321841799b1214097055
#
_entry.id   f8115413aaa9321841799b1214097055
#
_cell.length_a   1.000
_cell.length_b   1.000
_cell.length_c   1.000
_cell.angle_alpha   90.00
_cell.angle_beta   90.00
_cell.angle_gamma   90.00
#
_symmetry.space_group_name_H-M   'P 1'
#
loop_
_entity.id
_entity.type
_entity.pdbx_description
1 polymer ?
#
loop_
_entity_poly.entity_id
_entity_poly.type
_entity_poly.pdbx_seq_one_letter_code
_entity_poly.pdbx_strand_id
1 'polypeptide(L)'
;NSEFTLSQGAGQKLEFAVRRCGGTQEDIDYLSTGENFRAVSLLRTGKAKLALVTNVWTVDDEGNIHFTLTSNGFTRERWESHLERRRWQISNHARQVLRRASEAPTSGVTYNIEVRPGKSISDSDRITKKIRAAAEKYGWLKPHWEVACLIRDTFTDEQLKQMGLWYIVTMHEPIKDSACDLRLLDSDRRDDGRWLYAYYGRPDICWDNVGGFAFVVPPVLVPLGQVGPQT
;
A
#
# COMPACT_ATOMS: atom_id res chain seq x y z
N ASN A 1 3.44 -30.22 -24.54
CA ASN A 1 4.22 -29.44 -23.57
C ASN A 1 5.67 -29.39 -24.09
N SER A 2 6.04 -28.29 -24.79
CA SER A 2 7.45 -28.07 -25.11
C SER A 2 8.11 -27.46 -23.89
N GLU A 3 8.98 -28.20 -23.23
CA GLU A 3 9.86 -27.66 -22.20
C GLU A 3 10.77 -26.63 -22.87
N PHE A 4 10.62 -25.38 -22.48
CA PHE A 4 11.52 -24.31 -22.89
C PHE A 4 12.73 -24.33 -21.99
N THR A 5 13.86 -24.82 -22.55
CA THR A 5 15.15 -24.80 -21.85
C THR A 5 16.02 -23.70 -22.42
N LEU A 6 16.39 -22.73 -21.58
CA LEU A 6 17.39 -21.72 -21.95
C LEU A 6 18.74 -22.42 -22.19
N SER A 7 19.39 -22.18 -23.34
CA SER A 7 20.77 -22.61 -23.51
C SER A 7 21.67 -21.89 -22.51
N GLN A 8 22.75 -22.56 -22.05
CA GLN A 8 23.70 -21.98 -21.08
C GLN A 8 24.21 -20.60 -21.50
N GLY A 9 24.43 -20.40 -22.81
CA GLY A 9 24.84 -19.10 -23.34
C GLY A 9 23.75 -18.03 -23.32
N ALA A 10 22.46 -18.40 -23.38
CA ALA A 10 21.35 -17.44 -23.27
C ALA A 10 21.14 -17.01 -21.80
N GLY A 11 21.30 -17.93 -20.85
CA GLY A 11 21.26 -17.62 -19.42
C GLY A 11 22.37 -16.64 -19.01
N GLN A 12 23.61 -16.90 -19.46
CA GLN A 12 24.73 -15.99 -19.18
C GLN A 12 24.55 -14.60 -19.82
N LYS A 13 24.01 -14.51 -21.03
CA LYS A 13 23.70 -13.20 -21.66
C LYS A 13 22.65 -12.42 -20.89
N LEU A 14 21.62 -13.07 -20.38
CA LEU A 14 20.59 -12.43 -19.55
C LEU A 14 21.19 -11.94 -18.25
N GLU A 15 21.94 -12.76 -17.53
CA GLU A 15 22.64 -12.39 -16.30
C GLU A 15 23.56 -11.17 -16.52
N PHE A 16 24.35 -11.19 -17.58
CA PHE A 16 25.25 -10.10 -17.93
C PHE A 16 24.49 -8.80 -18.26
N ALA A 17 23.35 -8.90 -18.93
CA ALA A 17 22.52 -7.75 -19.26
C ALA A 17 21.89 -7.15 -17.99
N VAL A 18 21.37 -7.95 -17.08
CA VAL A 18 20.78 -7.50 -15.81
C VAL A 18 21.83 -6.83 -14.94
N ARG A 19 23.02 -7.44 -14.75
CA ARG A 19 24.13 -6.85 -13.99
C ARG A 19 24.61 -5.52 -14.58
N ARG A 20 24.65 -5.38 -15.90
CA ARG A 20 25.05 -4.15 -16.58
C ARG A 20 24.07 -3.00 -16.37
N CYS A 21 22.82 -3.30 -16.11
CA CYS A 21 21.76 -2.33 -15.74
C CYS A 21 21.65 -2.09 -14.24
N GLY A 22 22.57 -2.63 -13.42
CA GLY A 22 22.53 -2.52 -11.97
C GLY A 22 21.57 -3.48 -11.27
N GLY A 23 21.04 -4.47 -12.00
CA GLY A 23 20.15 -5.49 -11.47
C GLY A 23 20.90 -6.59 -10.70
N THR A 24 20.17 -7.32 -9.86
CA THR A 24 20.64 -8.36 -8.96
C THR A 24 20.15 -9.76 -9.40
N GLN A 25 20.59 -10.83 -8.73
CA GLN A 25 20.02 -12.16 -8.90
C GLN A 25 18.53 -12.19 -8.53
N GLU A 26 18.13 -11.42 -7.51
CA GLU A 26 16.71 -11.30 -7.10
C GLU A 26 15.83 -10.75 -8.22
N ASP A 27 16.36 -9.84 -9.04
CA ASP A 27 15.62 -9.31 -10.22
C ASP A 27 15.41 -10.38 -11.29
N ILE A 28 16.41 -11.26 -11.48
CA ILE A 28 16.31 -12.39 -12.40
C ILE A 28 15.27 -13.41 -11.89
N ASP A 29 15.31 -13.73 -10.60
CA ASP A 29 14.37 -14.65 -9.96
C ASP A 29 12.95 -14.08 -9.98
N TYR A 30 12.79 -12.78 -9.73
CA TYR A 30 11.53 -12.07 -9.85
C TYR A 30 10.97 -12.12 -11.28
N LEU A 31 11.79 -11.86 -12.29
CA LEU A 31 11.39 -11.91 -13.70
C LEU A 31 11.08 -13.32 -14.18
N SER A 32 11.61 -14.35 -13.52
CA SER A 32 11.38 -15.77 -13.86
C SER A 32 10.03 -16.30 -13.38
N THR A 33 9.30 -15.58 -12.51
CA THR A 33 7.94 -15.97 -12.12
C THR A 33 6.97 -15.81 -13.29
N GLY A 34 6.02 -16.74 -13.44
CA GLY A 34 5.15 -16.80 -14.62
C GLY A 34 4.36 -15.54 -14.93
N GLU A 35 3.94 -14.78 -13.92
CA GLU A 35 3.22 -13.52 -14.08
C GLU A 35 4.13 -12.39 -14.59
N ASN A 36 5.35 -12.30 -14.04
CA ASN A 36 6.32 -11.28 -14.44
C ASN A 36 6.89 -11.54 -15.83
N PHE A 37 7.09 -12.81 -16.18
CA PHE A 37 7.47 -13.19 -17.54
C PHE A 37 6.40 -12.82 -18.57
N ARG A 38 5.11 -12.91 -18.20
CA ARG A 38 4.01 -12.44 -19.04
C ARG A 38 4.09 -10.93 -19.28
N ALA A 39 4.40 -10.13 -18.26
CA ALA A 39 4.60 -8.68 -18.40
C ALA A 39 5.76 -8.35 -19.34
N VAL A 40 6.90 -9.02 -19.20
CA VAL A 40 8.05 -8.87 -20.12
C VAL A 40 7.67 -9.25 -21.55
N SER A 41 6.90 -10.32 -21.77
CA SER A 41 6.40 -10.72 -23.08
C SER A 41 5.47 -9.68 -23.69
N LEU A 42 4.59 -9.06 -22.91
CA LEU A 42 3.70 -7.99 -23.36
C LEU A 42 4.48 -6.73 -23.77
N LEU A 43 5.53 -6.37 -23.02
CA LEU A 43 6.44 -5.27 -23.37
C LEU A 43 7.16 -5.54 -24.66
N ARG A 44 7.75 -6.73 -24.83
CA ARG A 44 8.48 -7.14 -26.04
C ARG A 44 7.60 -7.15 -27.28
N THR A 45 6.34 -7.53 -27.13
CA THR A 45 5.38 -7.60 -28.26
C THR A 45 4.68 -6.28 -28.54
N GLY A 46 5.01 -5.20 -27.82
CA GLY A 46 4.38 -3.89 -27.96
C GLY A 46 2.94 -3.82 -27.48
N LYS A 47 2.43 -4.88 -26.83
CA LYS A 47 1.08 -4.93 -26.25
C LYS A 47 1.00 -4.22 -24.90
N ALA A 48 2.14 -3.86 -24.30
CA ALA A 48 2.26 -2.98 -23.16
C ALA A 48 3.40 -1.98 -23.40
N LYS A 49 3.36 -0.86 -22.70
CA LYS A 49 4.45 0.14 -22.67
C LYS A 49 4.83 0.39 -21.22
N LEU A 50 6.14 0.50 -20.94
CA LEU A 50 6.60 1.05 -19.68
C LEU A 50 6.31 2.54 -19.68
N ALA A 51 5.46 2.98 -18.74
CA ALA A 51 5.33 4.38 -18.40
C ALA A 51 6.15 4.62 -17.14
N LEU A 52 7.00 5.64 -17.14
CA LEU A 52 7.57 6.18 -15.91
C LEU A 52 6.41 6.79 -15.13
N VAL A 53 5.95 6.08 -14.09
CA VAL A 53 5.05 6.65 -13.11
C VAL A 53 5.91 7.57 -12.26
N THR A 54 5.98 8.85 -12.66
CA THR A 54 6.83 9.83 -12.02
C THR A 54 6.37 10.19 -10.61
N ASN A 55 5.06 10.03 -10.30
CA ASN A 55 4.55 10.14 -8.94
C ASN A 55 3.45 9.10 -8.71
N VAL A 56 3.66 8.24 -7.73
CA VAL A 56 2.67 7.24 -7.28
C VAL A 56 1.59 7.91 -6.43
N TRP A 57 1.77 9.18 -6.06
CA TRP A 57 0.83 10.00 -5.28
C TRP A 57 0.78 11.44 -5.78
N THR A 58 -0.30 12.12 -5.45
CA THR A 58 -0.46 13.58 -5.62
C THR A 58 -0.75 14.22 -4.27
N VAL A 59 -0.59 15.54 -4.19
CA VAL A 59 -0.94 16.33 -3.00
C VAL A 59 -1.93 17.40 -3.45
N ASP A 60 -3.04 17.55 -2.71
CA ASP A 60 -4.03 18.60 -2.98
C ASP A 60 -3.65 19.95 -2.32
N ASP A 61 -4.51 20.96 -2.55
CA ASP A 61 -4.29 22.31 -2.01
C ASP A 61 -4.40 22.37 -0.48
N GLU A 62 -5.05 21.37 0.15
CA GLU A 62 -5.17 21.24 1.62
C GLU A 62 -3.98 20.47 2.21
N GLY A 63 -3.11 19.93 1.35
CA GLY A 63 -1.93 19.17 1.72
C GLY A 63 -2.22 17.69 2.00
N ASN A 64 -3.42 17.19 1.67
CA ASN A 64 -3.72 15.76 1.74
C ASN A 64 -3.02 15.02 0.60
N ILE A 65 -2.65 13.78 0.85
CA ILE A 65 -1.91 12.94 -0.08
C ILE A 65 -2.87 11.91 -0.67
N HIS A 66 -2.90 11.81 -1.99
CA HIS A 66 -3.82 10.94 -2.73
C HIS A 66 -3.05 9.89 -3.54
N PHE A 67 -3.49 8.66 -3.48
CA PHE A 67 -3.02 7.57 -4.33
C PHE A 67 -4.06 6.45 -4.48
N THR A 68 -3.84 5.57 -5.42
CA THR A 68 -4.69 4.38 -5.61
C THR A 68 -3.91 3.12 -5.31
N LEU A 69 -4.60 2.13 -4.72
CA LEU A 69 -4.07 0.80 -4.46
C LEU A 69 -5.05 -0.23 -5.00
N THR A 70 -4.54 -1.31 -5.59
CA THR A 70 -5.38 -2.42 -6.03
C THR A 70 -5.05 -3.67 -5.22
N SER A 71 -6.09 -4.29 -4.64
CA SER A 71 -5.93 -5.52 -3.87
C SER A 71 -5.52 -6.69 -4.76
N ASN A 72 -4.72 -7.59 -4.20
CA ASN A 72 -4.06 -8.67 -4.92
C ASN A 72 -4.55 -10.08 -4.53
N GLY A 73 -5.56 -10.17 -3.67
CA GLY A 73 -6.10 -11.45 -3.19
C GLY A 73 -5.20 -12.20 -2.21
N PHE A 74 -4.22 -11.53 -1.60
CA PHE A 74 -3.35 -12.19 -0.64
C PHE A 74 -4.09 -12.47 0.65
N THR A 75 -4.02 -13.74 1.10
CA THR A 75 -4.46 -14.12 2.44
C THR A 75 -3.57 -13.48 3.51
N ARG A 76 -3.99 -13.54 4.76
CA ARG A 76 -3.21 -13.01 5.91
C ARG A 76 -1.83 -13.65 6.00
N GLU A 77 -1.77 -14.97 5.85
CA GLU A 77 -0.54 -15.77 5.87
C GLU A 77 0.36 -15.44 4.66
N ARG A 78 -0.26 -15.19 3.51
CA ARG A 78 0.47 -14.79 2.30
C ARG A 78 1.06 -13.39 2.46
N TRP A 79 0.35 -12.47 3.13
CA TRP A 79 0.90 -11.15 3.46
C TRP A 79 2.10 -11.25 4.40
N GLU A 80 2.00 -12.02 5.51
CA GLU A 80 3.13 -12.23 6.41
C GLU A 80 4.35 -12.78 5.63
N SER A 81 4.17 -13.86 4.87
CA SER A 81 5.25 -14.47 4.09
C SER A 81 5.81 -13.56 3.00
N HIS A 82 4.97 -12.72 2.38
CA HIS A 82 5.38 -11.79 1.34
C HIS A 82 6.26 -10.67 1.90
N LEU A 83 5.84 -10.06 2.99
CA LEU A 83 6.60 -8.99 3.64
C LEU A 83 7.94 -9.51 4.19
N GLU A 84 7.96 -10.70 4.81
CA GLU A 84 9.19 -11.34 5.32
C GLU A 84 10.20 -11.65 4.21
N ARG A 85 9.74 -12.18 3.07
CA ARG A 85 10.62 -12.43 1.92
C ARG A 85 11.28 -11.16 1.40
N ARG A 86 10.60 -10.02 1.51
CA ARG A 86 11.16 -8.71 1.19
C ARG A 86 12.03 -8.12 2.30
N ARG A 87 12.31 -8.90 3.37
CA ARG A 87 13.07 -8.48 4.55
C ARG A 87 12.44 -7.29 5.28
N TRP A 88 11.12 -7.16 5.19
CA TRP A 88 10.38 -6.16 5.93
C TRP A 88 9.98 -6.71 7.28
N GLN A 89 9.98 -5.84 8.25
CA GLN A 89 9.67 -6.19 9.62
C GLN A 89 8.15 -6.18 9.86
N ILE A 90 7.67 -7.15 10.64
CA ILE A 90 6.27 -7.17 11.08
C ILE A 90 6.27 -7.27 12.60
N SER A 91 5.69 -6.28 13.28
CA SER A 91 5.63 -6.31 14.74
C SER A 91 4.73 -7.45 15.24
N ASN A 92 4.97 -7.90 16.48
CA ASN A 92 4.15 -8.96 17.09
C ASN A 92 2.66 -8.58 17.15
N HIS A 93 2.35 -7.31 17.43
CA HIS A 93 0.96 -6.84 17.44
C HIS A 93 0.38 -6.80 16.02
N ALA A 94 1.14 -6.40 15.00
CA ALA A 94 0.67 -6.43 13.62
C ALA A 94 0.36 -7.86 13.16
N ARG A 95 1.19 -8.85 13.50
CA ARG A 95 0.90 -10.27 13.23
C ARG A 95 -0.40 -10.73 13.89
N GLN A 96 -0.62 -10.32 15.14
CA GLN A 96 -1.86 -10.67 15.86
C GLN A 96 -3.08 -10.02 15.21
N VAL A 97 -2.98 -8.76 14.78
CA VAL A 97 -4.04 -8.06 14.05
C VAL A 97 -4.35 -8.77 12.73
N LEU A 98 -3.33 -9.09 11.92
CA LEU A 98 -3.53 -9.81 10.67
C LEU A 98 -4.27 -11.13 10.90
N ARG A 99 -3.83 -11.95 11.85
CA ARG A 99 -4.44 -13.25 12.15
C ARG A 99 -5.87 -13.18 12.67
N ARG A 100 -6.25 -12.07 13.31
CA ARG A 100 -7.57 -11.83 13.92
C ARG A 100 -8.51 -11.00 13.06
N ALA A 101 -8.04 -10.44 11.96
CA ALA A 101 -8.89 -9.72 11.03
C ALA A 101 -10.02 -10.64 10.53
N SER A 102 -11.28 -10.25 10.73
CA SER A 102 -12.45 -11.06 10.36
C SER A 102 -12.83 -10.91 8.90
N GLU A 103 -12.59 -9.74 8.32
CA GLU A 103 -12.90 -9.46 6.92
C GLU A 103 -12.03 -10.30 5.98
N ALA A 104 -12.65 -10.89 4.95
CA ALA A 104 -11.93 -11.64 3.94
C ALA A 104 -11.08 -10.69 3.07
N PRO A 105 -9.86 -11.10 2.64
CA PRO A 105 -9.07 -10.29 1.72
C PRO A 105 -9.79 -10.13 0.39
N THR A 106 -9.58 -9.00 -0.26
CA THR A 106 -10.20 -8.69 -1.56
C THR A 106 -9.22 -8.91 -2.71
N SER A 107 -9.72 -9.03 -3.93
CA SER A 107 -8.90 -9.21 -5.13
C SER A 107 -9.43 -8.34 -6.27
N GLY A 108 -8.54 -7.54 -6.87
CA GLY A 108 -8.88 -6.65 -7.98
C GLY A 108 -9.70 -5.42 -7.57
N VAL A 109 -9.89 -5.18 -6.26
CA VAL A 109 -10.58 -3.99 -5.76
C VAL A 109 -9.60 -2.81 -5.75
N THR A 110 -9.99 -1.71 -6.39
CA THR A 110 -9.21 -0.47 -6.37
C THR A 110 -9.70 0.43 -5.25
N TYR A 111 -8.79 0.78 -4.35
CA TYR A 111 -9.00 1.73 -3.24
C TYR A 111 -8.43 3.09 -3.64
N ASN A 112 -9.25 4.12 -3.65
CA ASN A 112 -8.78 5.50 -3.69
C ASN A 112 -8.46 5.92 -2.26
N ILE A 113 -7.19 6.14 -1.99
CA ILE A 113 -6.71 6.45 -0.65
C ILE A 113 -6.42 7.94 -0.53
N GLU A 114 -6.90 8.51 0.55
CA GLU A 114 -6.51 9.83 1.02
C GLU A 114 -5.80 9.70 2.35
N VAL A 115 -4.64 10.33 2.46
CA VAL A 115 -3.87 10.39 3.69
C VAL A 115 -3.83 11.84 4.17
N ARG A 116 -4.44 12.09 5.32
CA ARG A 116 -4.37 13.38 5.99
C ARG A 116 -3.12 13.45 6.86
N PRO A 117 -2.15 14.33 6.56
CA PRO A 117 -0.94 14.46 7.37
C PRO A 117 -1.25 15.02 8.77
N GLY A 118 -0.61 14.46 9.79
CA GLY A 118 -0.78 14.92 11.17
C GLY A 118 -0.42 16.39 11.37
N LYS A 119 0.54 16.92 10.59
CA LYS A 119 0.94 18.34 10.59
C LYS A 119 -0.19 19.29 10.17
N SER A 120 -1.18 18.82 9.41
CA SER A 120 -2.36 19.63 9.01
C SER A 120 -3.48 19.61 10.05
N ILE A 121 -3.30 18.87 11.15
CA ILE A 121 -4.31 18.73 12.21
C ILE A 121 -3.76 19.39 13.47
N SER A 122 -4.58 20.22 14.16
CA SER A 122 -4.18 20.84 15.43
C SER A 122 -3.89 19.78 16.49
N ASP A 123 -3.01 20.08 17.46
CA ASP A 123 -2.66 19.16 18.52
C ASP A 123 -3.88 18.66 19.32
N SER A 124 -4.84 19.56 19.55
CA SER A 124 -6.08 19.23 20.26
C SER A 124 -7.03 18.33 19.45
N ASP A 125 -6.88 18.28 18.12
CA ASP A 125 -7.74 17.52 17.21
C ASP A 125 -7.08 16.24 16.72
N ARG A 126 -5.79 16.05 16.97
CA ARG A 126 -5.02 14.88 16.59
C ARG A 126 -5.27 13.70 17.53
N ILE A 127 -6.55 13.41 17.76
CA ILE A 127 -7.08 12.33 18.60
C ILE A 127 -7.91 11.42 17.71
N THR A 128 -7.76 10.10 17.84
CA THR A 128 -8.41 9.09 16.99
C THR A 128 -9.88 9.40 16.70
N LYS A 129 -10.70 9.66 17.74
CA LYS A 129 -12.13 9.96 17.58
C LYS A 129 -12.40 11.22 16.76
N LYS A 130 -11.57 12.26 16.92
CA LYS A 130 -11.73 13.53 16.18
C LYS A 130 -11.27 13.41 14.74
N ILE A 131 -10.19 12.67 14.49
CA ILE A 131 -9.69 12.37 13.15
C ILE A 131 -10.77 11.61 12.36
N ARG A 132 -11.38 10.58 12.97
CA ARG A 132 -12.49 9.81 12.36
C ARG A 132 -13.71 10.68 12.10
N ALA A 133 -14.13 11.49 13.07
CA ALA A 133 -15.26 12.38 12.91
C ALA A 133 -15.04 13.43 11.81
N ALA A 134 -13.80 13.90 11.64
CA ALA A 134 -13.44 14.78 10.53
C ALA A 134 -13.55 14.05 9.18
N ALA A 135 -13.03 12.84 9.08
CA ALA A 135 -13.11 12.02 7.87
C ALA A 135 -14.57 11.72 7.46
N GLU A 136 -15.43 11.41 8.43
CA GLU A 136 -16.87 11.20 8.20
C GLU A 136 -17.56 12.44 7.59
N LYS A 137 -17.18 13.65 8.01
CA LYS A 137 -17.70 14.90 7.42
C LYS A 137 -17.30 15.09 5.96
N TYR A 138 -16.14 14.57 5.55
CA TYR A 138 -15.69 14.54 4.15
C TYR A 138 -16.31 13.37 3.36
N GLY A 139 -17.07 12.49 4.00
CA GLY A 139 -17.62 11.29 3.37
C GLY A 139 -16.56 10.18 3.15
N TRP A 140 -15.41 10.27 3.83
CA TRP A 140 -14.37 9.25 3.72
C TRP A 140 -14.75 8.01 4.53
N LEU A 141 -14.40 6.86 4.01
CA LEU A 141 -14.73 5.57 4.58
C LEU A 141 -13.53 4.97 5.32
N LYS A 142 -13.81 4.09 6.28
CA LYS A 142 -12.80 3.26 6.93
C LYS A 142 -12.19 2.31 5.90
N PRO A 143 -10.86 2.23 5.77
CA PRO A 143 -10.22 1.28 4.89
C PRO A 143 -10.41 -0.17 5.37
N HIS A 144 -10.29 -1.11 4.45
CA HIS A 144 -10.05 -2.50 4.79
C HIS A 144 -8.67 -2.68 5.44
N TRP A 145 -8.49 -3.64 6.34
CA TRP A 145 -7.21 -3.88 7.02
C TRP A 145 -6.03 -4.13 6.05
N GLU A 146 -6.31 -4.77 4.91
CA GLU A 146 -5.26 -5.08 3.92
C GLU A 146 -4.63 -3.84 3.27
N VAL A 147 -5.30 -2.69 3.33
CA VAL A 147 -4.76 -1.41 2.83
C VAL A 147 -3.45 -1.07 3.51
N ALA A 148 -3.26 -1.40 4.80
CA ALA A 148 -1.97 -1.22 5.48
C ALA A 148 -0.85 -2.04 4.83
N CYS A 149 -1.14 -3.30 4.47
CA CYS A 149 -0.20 -4.17 3.79
C CYS A 149 0.11 -3.65 2.38
N LEU A 150 -0.92 -3.21 1.64
CA LEU A 150 -0.77 -2.63 0.31
C LEU A 150 0.06 -1.34 0.33
N ILE A 151 -0.19 -0.44 1.30
CA ILE A 151 0.63 0.77 1.49
C ILE A 151 2.09 0.38 1.73
N ARG A 152 2.34 -0.57 2.67
CA ARG A 152 3.70 -1.00 2.97
C ARG A 152 4.39 -1.65 1.77
N ASP A 153 3.65 -2.42 0.97
CA ASP A 153 4.17 -3.06 -0.23
C ASP A 153 4.51 -2.07 -1.35
N THR A 154 3.69 -1.04 -1.49
CA THR A 154 3.79 -0.06 -2.58
C THR A 154 4.86 0.99 -2.32
N PHE A 155 4.94 1.55 -1.10
CA PHE A 155 5.78 2.72 -0.83
C PHE A 155 7.09 2.35 -0.14
N THR A 156 8.18 2.93 -0.64
CA THR A 156 9.49 2.87 0.00
C THR A 156 9.57 3.85 1.17
N ASP A 157 10.56 3.68 2.04
CA ASP A 157 10.81 4.63 3.14
C ASP A 157 11.19 6.02 2.64
N GLU A 158 11.91 6.08 1.50
CA GLU A 158 12.25 7.35 0.87
C GLU A 158 11.00 8.07 0.33
N GLN A 159 10.03 7.32 -0.22
CA GLN A 159 8.75 7.89 -0.66
C GLN A 159 7.92 8.40 0.53
N LEU A 160 7.84 7.65 1.65
CA LEU A 160 7.20 8.16 2.87
C LEU A 160 7.88 9.44 3.37
N LYS A 161 9.22 9.50 3.31
CA LYS A 161 9.98 10.70 3.65
C LYS A 161 9.68 11.88 2.70
N GLN A 162 9.57 11.63 1.40
CA GLN A 162 9.17 12.65 0.41
C GLN A 162 7.75 13.15 0.65
N MET A 163 6.83 12.31 1.13
CA MET A 163 5.49 12.71 1.61
C MET A 163 5.57 13.54 2.91
N GLY A 164 6.72 13.58 3.58
CA GLY A 164 6.91 14.24 4.87
C GLY A 164 6.37 13.42 6.05
N LEU A 165 6.23 12.10 5.89
CA LEU A 165 5.64 11.20 6.88
C LEU A 165 6.68 10.22 7.43
N TRP A 166 6.57 9.92 8.74
CA TRP A 166 7.27 8.80 9.37
C TRP A 166 6.48 7.51 9.26
N TYR A 167 5.15 7.61 9.37
CA TYR A 167 4.26 6.47 9.27
C TYR A 167 2.91 6.87 8.67
N ILE A 168 2.18 5.88 8.16
CA ILE A 168 0.79 6.02 7.72
C ILE A 168 -0.06 5.03 8.51
N VAL A 169 -0.94 5.54 9.36
CA VAL A 169 -1.94 4.74 10.07
C VAL A 169 -3.11 4.46 9.14
N THR A 170 -3.40 3.20 8.92
CA THR A 170 -4.61 2.80 8.21
C THR A 170 -5.79 2.83 9.19
N MET A 171 -6.74 3.74 8.97
CA MET A 171 -7.85 4.02 9.90
C MET A 171 -9.00 3.00 9.76
N HIS A 172 -8.66 1.71 9.56
CA HIS A 172 -9.62 0.59 9.49
C HIS A 172 -10.40 0.42 10.80
N GLU A 173 -11.40 -0.46 10.84
CA GLU A 173 -12.07 -0.81 12.10
C GLU A 173 -11.04 -1.43 13.07
N PRO A 174 -10.90 -0.92 14.30
CA PRO A 174 -9.90 -1.44 15.22
C PRO A 174 -10.07 -2.94 15.50
N ILE A 175 -8.98 -3.69 15.43
CA ILE A 175 -8.96 -5.13 15.64
C ILE A 175 -8.30 -5.42 17.00
N LYS A 176 -8.92 -6.30 17.79
CA LYS A 176 -8.39 -6.68 19.10
C LYS A 176 -7.18 -7.62 18.94
N ASP A 177 -6.10 -7.31 19.65
CA ASP A 177 -4.97 -8.23 19.80
C ASP A 177 -5.23 -9.33 20.84
N SER A 178 -4.23 -10.13 21.20
CA SER A 178 -4.37 -11.20 22.21
C SER A 178 -4.65 -10.71 23.61
N ALA A 179 -4.28 -9.48 23.93
CA ALA A 179 -4.56 -8.81 25.20
C ALA A 179 -5.91 -8.08 25.20
N CYS A 180 -6.72 -8.24 24.15
CA CYS A 180 -7.96 -7.52 23.92
C CYS A 180 -7.81 -6.01 23.71
N ASP A 181 -6.60 -5.52 23.46
CA ASP A 181 -6.34 -4.13 23.09
C ASP A 181 -6.76 -3.86 21.64
N LEU A 182 -7.44 -2.74 21.44
CA LEU A 182 -7.80 -2.27 20.11
C LEU A 182 -6.56 -1.76 19.35
N ARG A 183 -6.32 -2.28 18.15
CA ARG A 183 -5.16 -1.97 17.32
C ARG A 183 -5.55 -1.45 15.95
N LEU A 184 -4.69 -0.55 15.42
CA LEU A 184 -4.68 -0.11 14.03
C LEU A 184 -3.34 -0.47 13.42
N LEU A 185 -3.35 -0.95 12.16
CA LEU A 185 -2.13 -1.20 11.41
C LEU A 185 -1.57 0.10 10.87
N ASP A 186 -0.26 0.20 10.86
CA ASP A 186 0.47 1.31 10.27
C ASP A 186 1.69 0.84 9.49
N SER A 187 2.00 1.59 8.44
CA SER A 187 3.20 1.45 7.61
C SER A 187 4.23 2.43 8.12
N ASP A 188 5.24 1.94 8.82
CA ASP A 188 6.21 2.75 9.56
C ASP A 188 7.60 2.62 8.93
N ARG A 189 8.31 3.74 8.79
CA ARG A 189 9.73 3.78 8.44
C ARG A 189 10.56 3.99 9.70
N ARG A 190 11.55 3.16 9.90
CA ARG A 190 12.46 3.23 11.06
C ARG A 190 13.90 3.10 10.59
N ASP A 191 14.84 3.50 11.44
CA ASP A 191 16.27 3.40 11.13
C ASP A 191 16.72 1.92 10.97
N ASP A 192 16.01 0.99 11.57
CA ASP A 192 16.25 -0.46 11.50
C ASP A 192 15.47 -1.18 10.39
N GLY A 193 14.73 -0.45 9.56
CA GLY A 193 14.05 -1.01 8.39
C GLY A 193 12.59 -0.60 8.22
N ARG A 194 11.96 -1.26 7.24
CA ARG A 194 10.57 -1.05 6.87
C ARG A 194 9.67 -1.91 7.73
N TRP A 195 8.69 -1.29 8.38
CA TRP A 195 7.82 -1.96 9.31
C TRP A 195 6.35 -1.93 8.87
N LEU A 196 5.69 -3.09 8.97
CA LEU A 196 4.27 -3.14 9.24
C LEU A 196 4.11 -3.22 10.76
N TYR A 197 3.59 -2.17 11.35
CA TYR A 197 3.43 -2.06 12.78
C TYR A 197 1.95 -2.04 13.17
N ALA A 198 1.64 -2.07 14.45
CA ALA A 198 0.30 -1.89 14.96
C ALA A 198 0.34 -1.06 16.24
N TYR A 199 -0.39 0.04 16.23
CA TYR A 199 -0.50 0.95 17.35
C TYR A 199 -1.88 0.85 18.02
N TYR A 200 -2.05 1.50 19.17
CA TYR A 200 -3.35 1.52 19.84
C TYR A 200 -4.39 2.24 18.99
N GLY A 201 -5.56 1.59 18.80
CA GLY A 201 -6.69 2.12 18.02
C GLY A 201 -7.85 2.64 18.88
N ARG A 202 -7.62 2.92 20.17
CA ARG A 202 -8.65 3.44 21.06
C ARG A 202 -9.05 4.87 20.65
N PRO A 203 -10.29 5.28 20.92
CA PRO A 203 -10.80 6.60 20.51
C PRO A 203 -10.05 7.79 21.11
N ASP A 204 -9.43 7.60 22.27
CA ASP A 204 -8.74 8.63 23.06
C ASP A 204 -7.25 8.76 22.76
N ILE A 205 -6.70 7.94 21.86
CA ILE A 205 -5.28 8.00 21.50
C ILE A 205 -4.95 9.34 20.84
N CYS A 206 -3.96 10.02 21.40
CA CYS A 206 -3.34 11.20 20.83
C CYS A 206 -2.18 10.78 19.91
N TRP A 207 -2.13 11.37 18.73
CA TRP A 207 -1.08 11.11 17.74
C TRP A 207 -0.12 12.30 17.66
N ASP A 208 1.10 12.06 17.21
CA ASP A 208 2.04 13.13 16.89
C ASP A 208 1.75 13.74 15.50
N ASN A 209 2.53 14.73 15.10
CA ASN A 209 2.35 15.45 13.85
C ASN A 209 3.16 14.87 12.66
N VAL A 210 3.98 13.85 12.90
CA VAL A 210 4.86 13.27 11.88
C VAL A 210 4.23 12.11 11.10
N GLY A 211 3.08 11.62 11.55
CA GLY A 211 2.32 10.56 10.89
C GLY A 211 1.28 11.08 9.91
N GLY A 212 0.65 10.16 9.19
CA GLY A 212 -0.50 10.39 8.33
C GLY A 212 -1.63 9.40 8.62
N PHE A 213 -2.86 9.76 8.31
CA PHE A 213 -4.07 8.97 8.59
C PHE A 213 -4.78 8.64 7.29
N ALA A 214 -4.72 7.35 6.89
CA ALA A 214 -5.28 6.88 5.62
C ALA A 214 -6.75 6.49 5.75
N PHE A 215 -7.54 6.96 4.77
CA PHE A 215 -8.94 6.64 4.58
C PHE A 215 -9.19 6.24 3.12
N VAL A 216 -10.36 5.65 2.85
CA VAL A 216 -10.82 5.40 1.48
C VAL A 216 -11.77 6.52 1.08
N VAL A 217 -11.51 7.12 -0.08
CA VAL A 217 -12.43 8.07 -0.71
C VAL A 217 -13.35 7.28 -1.65
N PRO A 218 -14.67 7.33 -1.44
CA PRO A 218 -15.59 6.69 -2.38
C PRO A 218 -15.44 7.31 -3.76
N PRO A 219 -15.62 6.52 -4.83
CA PRO A 219 -15.63 7.07 -6.18
C PRO A 219 -16.73 8.12 -6.29
N VAL A 220 -16.39 9.30 -6.80
CA VAL A 220 -17.39 10.33 -7.13
C VAL A 220 -18.25 9.73 -8.25
N LEU A 221 -19.49 9.36 -7.93
CA LEU A 221 -20.47 9.03 -8.95
C LEU A 221 -20.78 10.35 -9.67
N VAL A 222 -20.05 10.63 -10.78
CA VAL A 222 -20.48 11.69 -11.69
C VAL A 222 -21.81 11.20 -12.28
N PRO A 223 -22.94 11.88 -12.05
CA PRO A 223 -24.18 11.53 -12.72
C PRO A 223 -23.85 11.52 -14.22
N LEU A 224 -24.19 10.45 -14.93
CA LEU A 224 -24.16 10.44 -16.39
C LEU A 224 -25.02 11.59 -16.85
N GLY A 225 -24.37 12.74 -17.05
CA GLY A 225 -24.99 14.00 -17.43
C GLY A 225 -25.73 13.81 -18.74
N GLN A 226 -26.96 14.20 -18.75
CA GLN A 226 -27.80 14.44 -19.91
C GLN A 226 -26.94 14.88 -21.10
N VAL A 227 -26.73 13.97 -22.04
CA VAL A 227 -26.33 14.33 -23.39
C VAL A 227 -27.55 15.07 -23.96
N GLY A 228 -27.51 16.39 -23.83
CA GLY A 228 -28.50 17.24 -24.47
C GLY A 228 -28.51 16.95 -25.99
N PRO A 229 -29.66 16.97 -26.65
CA PRO A 229 -29.73 16.72 -28.08
C PRO A 229 -28.89 17.76 -28.80
N GLN A 230 -27.92 17.35 -29.57
CA GLN A 230 -27.23 18.20 -30.52
C GLN A 230 -28.24 18.54 -31.62
N THR A 231 -28.70 19.75 -31.65
CA THR A 231 -29.42 20.37 -32.79
C THR A 231 -28.42 20.86 -33.82
#